data_117613559a309b1b85f843052381d482
#
_entry.id   117613559a309b1b85f843052381d482
#
_cell.length_a   1.000
_cell.length_b   1.000
_cell.length_c   1.000
_cell.angle_alpha   90.00
_cell.angle_beta   90.00
_cell.angle_gamma   90.00
#
_symmetry.space_group_name_H-M   'P 1'
#
loop_
_entity.id
_entity.type
_entity.pdbx_description
1 polymer ?
#
loop_
_entity_poly.entity_id
_entity_poly.type
_entity_poly.pdbx_seq_one_letter_code
_entity_poly.pdbx_strand_id
1 'polypeptide(L)' 'MTIVELKSLAKNKGIEGYSDMKKAELIAALQ' A
#
# COMPACT_ATOMS: atom_id res chain seq x y z
N MET A 1 3.45 -11.06 0.96
CA MET A 1 2.30 -10.35 0.39
C MET A 1 2.63 -9.82 -0.99
N THR A 2 1.67 -9.88 -1.89
CA THR A 2 1.86 -9.31 -3.23
C THR A 2 1.58 -7.81 -3.21
N ILE A 3 2.04 -7.12 -4.25
CA ILE A 3 1.78 -5.68 -4.34
C ILE A 3 0.28 -5.39 -4.44
N VAL A 4 -0.49 -6.29 -5.05
CA VAL A 4 -1.95 -6.13 -5.14
C VAL A 4 -2.58 -6.16 -3.76
N GLU A 5 -2.13 -7.08 -2.91
CA GLU A 5 -2.63 -7.18 -1.54
C GLU A 5 -2.25 -5.94 -0.74
N LEU A 6 -1.02 -5.46 -0.92
CA LEU A 6 -0.56 -4.25 -0.24
C LEU A 6 -1.37 -3.04 -0.65
N LYS A 7 -1.67 -2.91 -1.94
CA LYS A 7 -2.49 -1.81 -2.42
C LYS A 7 -3.90 -1.86 -1.86
N SER A 8 -4.47 -3.05 -1.76
CA SER A 8 -5.79 -3.22 -1.16
C SER A 8 -5.80 -2.79 0.30
N LEU A 9 -4.79 -3.19 1.06
CA LEU A 9 -4.66 -2.79 2.45
C LEU A 9 -4.50 -1.28 2.59
N ALA A 10 -3.67 -0.69 1.74
CA ALA A 10 -3.46 0.76 1.76
C ALA A 10 -4.77 1.51 1.47
N LYS A 11 -5.54 1.02 0.51
CA LYS A 11 -6.84 1.60 0.20
C LYS A 11 -7.78 1.52 1.40
N ASN A 12 -7.81 0.36 2.05
CA ASN A 12 -8.68 0.15 3.21
C ASN A 12 -8.29 1.05 4.38
N LYS A 13 -7.01 1.37 4.49
CA LYS A 13 -6.52 2.25 5.56
C LYS A 13 -6.63 3.74 5.20
N GLY A 14 -7.09 4.04 3.98
CA GLY A 14 -7.26 5.41 3.55
C GLY A 14 -5.95 6.12 3.18
N ILE A 15 -4.96 5.37 2.76
CA ILE A 15 -3.68 5.94 2.36
C ILE A 15 -3.80 6.51 0.95
N GLU A 16 -3.56 7.80 0.79
CA GLU A 16 -3.63 8.45 -0.51
C GLU A 16 -2.34 8.22 -1.29
N GLY A 17 -2.47 8.11 -2.62
CA GLY A 17 -1.33 7.92 -3.50
C GLY A 17 -0.76 6.52 -3.48
N TYR A 18 -1.46 5.57 -2.90
CA TYR A 18 -0.96 4.20 -2.79
C TYR A 18 -0.71 3.55 -4.15
N SER A 19 -1.44 3.96 -5.18
CA SER A 19 -1.28 3.39 -6.51
C SER A 19 0.06 3.76 -7.14
N ASP A 20 0.68 4.83 -6.68
CA ASP A 20 2.00 5.26 -7.14
C ASP A 20 3.13 4.70 -6.29
N MET A 21 2.80 4.00 -5.22
CA MET A 21 3.78 3.47 -4.31
C MET A 21 4.31 2.11 -4.76
N LYS A 22 5.59 1.88 -4.49
CA LYS A 22 6.20 0.57 -4.70
C LYS A 22 5.96 -0.30 -3.47
N LYS A 23 6.25 -1.59 -3.62
CA LYS A 23 6.00 -2.54 -2.54
C LYS A 23 6.64 -2.10 -1.22
N ALA A 24 7.90 -1.69 -1.26
CA ALA A 24 8.60 -1.26 -0.05
C ALA A 24 7.93 -0.03 0.57
N GLU A 25 7.47 0.89 -0.26
CA GLU A 25 6.80 2.09 0.21
C GLU A 25 5.46 1.74 0.84
N LEU A 26 4.74 0.80 0.25
CA LEU A 26 3.45 0.35 0.80
C LEU A 26 3.65 -0.31 2.15
N ILE A 27 4.67 -1.15 2.28
CA ILE A 27 4.97 -1.80 3.56
C ILE A 27 5.27 -0.76 4.63
N ALA A 28 6.08 0.23 4.30
CA ALA A 28 6.40 1.30 5.25
C ALA A 28 5.15 2.11 5.63
N ALA A 29 4.29 2.37 4.66
CA ALA A 29 3.08 3.15 4.91
C ALA A 29 2.07 2.38 5.78
N LEU A 30 2.10 1.05 5.69
CA LEU A 30 1.15 0.21 6.41
C LEU A 30 1.60 -0.14 7.83
N GLN A 31 2.84 0.13 8.16
CA GLN A 31 3.35 -0.13 9.51
C GLN A 31 2.94 0.93 10.52
#